data_d402aa44c5d9ee97348952b494880469
#
_entry.id   d402aa44c5d9ee97348952b494880469
#
_cell.length_a   1.000
_cell.length_b   1.000
_cell.length_c   1.000
_cell.angle_alpha   90.00
_cell.angle_beta   90.00
_cell.angle_gamma   90.00
#
_symmetry.space_group_name_H-M   'P 1'
#
loop_
_entity.id
_entity.type
_entity.pdbx_description
1 polymer ?
#
loop_
_entity_poly.entity_id
_entity_poly.type
_entity_poly.pdbx_seq_one_letter_code
_entity_poly.pdbx_strand_id
1 'polypeptide(L)'
;MTIRHATADDFGALQALWDRWQSESAAPPPWADVSWEGNRAEFEQALDANALFLAEDDGKPVGFVTSWLEDHFARIGDLYVADAGRRQGTGSALVDTVIENLRARGATHLFLNANLQSLAFYEQLGFREESRNLVLPLDLQQMAEGRSFGSIHVQSDDLGAIERAVQQFVPRLPGGSRGSNVTQPHNGWVTVYDDASDREPSVLRRLATELSERTGAVVIAIGVEHEQVVRFVLLEAGRIVDEYLSVPEHYGPLPPGDAIALAANPRVVARLTGADPAAVRAAARTAQSHGELPPPDELLAQIAAAIGLDGTEHGWEGE
;
A
#
# COMPACT_ATOMS: atom_id res chain seq x y z
N MET A 1 33.91 -7.60 -15.98
CA MET A 1 33.08 -7.89 -14.81
C MET A 1 33.41 -9.27 -14.25
N THR A 2 33.63 -9.40 -12.96
CA THR A 2 33.96 -10.67 -12.24
C THR A 2 33.02 -10.79 -11.04
N ILE A 3 32.51 -12.01 -10.77
CA ILE A 3 31.74 -12.28 -9.56
C ILE A 3 32.54 -13.25 -8.70
N ARG A 4 32.65 -12.97 -7.42
CA ARG A 4 33.37 -13.79 -6.46
C ARG A 4 32.66 -13.82 -5.11
N HIS A 5 33.00 -14.78 -4.27
CA HIS A 5 32.63 -14.71 -2.86
C HIS A 5 33.21 -13.45 -2.24
N ALA A 6 32.41 -12.79 -1.41
CA ALA A 6 32.91 -11.71 -0.57
C ALA A 6 33.79 -12.28 0.56
N THR A 7 34.64 -11.43 1.10
CA THR A 7 35.52 -11.71 2.24
C THR A 7 35.31 -10.63 3.31
N ALA A 8 35.88 -10.85 4.50
CA ALA A 8 35.80 -9.85 5.56
C ALA A 8 36.43 -8.49 5.17
N ASP A 9 37.40 -8.50 4.25
CA ASP A 9 38.04 -7.27 3.75
C ASP A 9 37.09 -6.43 2.88
N ASP A 10 35.98 -7.02 2.39
CA ASP A 10 35.02 -6.33 1.53
C ASP A 10 33.95 -5.54 2.29
N PHE A 11 33.90 -5.61 3.64
CA PHE A 11 32.86 -4.94 4.43
C PHE A 11 32.78 -3.44 4.18
N GLY A 12 33.90 -2.76 3.99
CA GLY A 12 33.91 -1.33 3.65
C GLY A 12 33.27 -1.03 2.27
N ALA A 13 33.49 -1.93 1.31
CA ALA A 13 32.89 -1.82 -0.02
C ALA A 13 31.40 -2.17 0.00
N LEU A 14 31.02 -3.19 0.77
CA LEU A 14 29.61 -3.58 0.97
C LEU A 14 28.82 -2.49 1.65
N GLN A 15 29.38 -1.86 2.70
CA GLN A 15 28.76 -0.70 3.34
C GLN A 15 28.55 0.45 2.35
N ALA A 16 29.55 0.78 1.55
CA ALA A 16 29.43 1.85 0.56
C ALA A 16 28.36 1.56 -0.52
N LEU A 17 28.19 0.29 -0.91
CA LEU A 17 27.12 -0.14 -1.81
C LEU A 17 25.75 -0.10 -1.13
N TRP A 18 25.68 -0.47 0.16
CA TRP A 18 24.46 -0.39 0.97
C TRP A 18 23.98 1.04 1.16
N ASP A 19 24.88 1.96 1.54
CA ASP A 19 24.59 3.38 1.70
C ASP A 19 24.07 3.99 0.39
N ARG A 20 24.63 3.56 -0.73
CA ARG A 20 24.17 3.98 -2.07
C ARG A 20 22.77 3.43 -2.36
N TRP A 21 22.54 2.15 -2.10
CA TRP A 21 21.21 1.54 -2.22
C TRP A 21 20.17 2.32 -1.41
N GLN A 22 20.46 2.67 -0.16
CA GLN A 22 19.59 3.49 0.68
C GLN A 22 19.27 4.85 0.05
N SER A 23 20.28 5.52 -0.50
CA SER A 23 20.10 6.84 -1.12
C SER A 23 19.30 6.81 -2.43
N GLU A 24 19.29 5.68 -3.13
CA GLU A 24 18.60 5.48 -4.40
C GLU A 24 17.20 4.84 -4.23
N SER A 25 16.95 4.23 -3.07
CA SER A 25 15.69 3.55 -2.77
C SER A 25 14.62 4.54 -2.27
N ALA A 26 13.36 4.21 -2.48
CA ALA A 26 12.27 4.89 -1.79
C ALA A 26 12.46 4.77 -0.27
N ALA A 27 11.98 5.75 0.48
CA ALA A 27 12.08 5.72 1.94
C ALA A 27 11.53 4.38 2.47
N PRO A 28 12.29 3.70 3.35
CA PRO A 28 11.86 2.43 3.90
C PRO A 28 10.65 2.63 4.82
N PRO A 29 9.85 1.58 5.05
CA PRO A 29 8.78 1.64 6.04
C PRO A 29 9.34 2.06 7.41
N PRO A 30 8.57 2.79 8.23
CA PRO A 30 9.06 3.32 9.53
C PRO A 30 9.58 2.26 10.52
N TRP A 31 9.14 1.00 10.35
CA TRP A 31 9.55 -0.13 11.19
C TRP A 31 10.79 -0.89 10.66
N ALA A 32 11.27 -0.57 9.47
CA ALA A 32 12.42 -1.25 8.90
C ALA A 32 13.71 -0.52 9.32
N ASP A 33 14.54 -1.19 10.09
CA ASP A 33 15.91 -0.72 10.30
C ASP A 33 16.73 -1.08 9.06
N VAL A 34 16.95 -0.09 8.20
CA VAL A 34 17.78 -0.23 7.01
C VAL A 34 19.18 0.32 7.21
N SER A 35 19.54 0.71 8.46
CA SER A 35 20.90 1.14 8.77
C SER A 35 21.90 0.03 8.50
N TRP A 36 23.14 0.40 8.14
CA TRP A 36 24.20 -0.60 7.99
C TRP A 36 24.44 -1.38 9.29
N GLU A 37 24.41 -0.69 10.43
CA GLU A 37 24.58 -1.31 11.75
C GLU A 37 23.51 -2.36 12.04
N GLY A 38 22.23 -2.07 11.70
CA GLY A 38 21.12 -3.00 11.88
C GLY A 38 21.21 -4.24 10.99
N ASN A 39 21.76 -4.10 9.79
CA ASN A 39 21.81 -5.17 8.81
C ASN A 39 23.18 -5.88 8.73
N ARG A 40 24.21 -5.34 9.35
CA ARG A 40 25.57 -5.87 9.31
C ARG A 40 25.65 -7.34 9.73
N ALA A 41 24.90 -7.74 10.75
CA ALA A 41 24.88 -9.11 11.24
C ALA A 41 24.41 -10.11 10.16
N GLU A 42 23.47 -9.72 9.30
CA GLU A 42 23.01 -10.55 8.18
C GLU A 42 24.09 -10.74 7.14
N PHE A 43 24.86 -9.69 6.84
CA PHE A 43 26.01 -9.78 5.95
C PHE A 43 27.12 -10.67 6.54
N GLU A 44 27.40 -10.57 7.83
CA GLU A 44 28.35 -11.44 8.55
C GLU A 44 27.90 -12.91 8.48
N GLN A 45 26.62 -13.17 8.73
CA GLN A 45 26.05 -14.52 8.63
C GLN A 45 26.11 -15.07 7.18
N ALA A 46 25.78 -14.26 6.19
CA ALA A 46 25.85 -14.65 4.79
C ALA A 46 27.31 -14.92 4.35
N LEU A 47 28.26 -14.16 4.88
CA LEU A 47 29.69 -14.35 4.66
C LEU A 47 30.15 -15.69 5.25
N ASP A 48 29.84 -15.97 6.49
CA ASP A 48 30.23 -17.21 7.18
C ASP A 48 29.61 -18.44 6.50
N ALA A 49 28.43 -18.29 5.93
CA ALA A 49 27.76 -19.33 5.15
C ALA A 49 28.26 -19.49 3.71
N ASN A 50 29.25 -18.72 3.26
CA ASN A 50 29.68 -18.61 1.84
C ASN A 50 28.50 -18.33 0.89
N ALA A 51 27.62 -17.44 1.29
CA ALA A 51 26.38 -17.10 0.62
C ALA A 51 26.26 -15.60 0.27
N LEU A 52 27.38 -14.88 0.33
CA LEU A 52 27.53 -13.48 -0.04
C LEU A 52 28.49 -13.36 -1.24
N PHE A 53 27.99 -12.78 -2.32
CA PHE A 53 28.77 -12.58 -3.55
C PHE A 53 28.88 -11.10 -3.89
N LEU A 54 30.03 -10.72 -4.41
CA LEU A 54 30.38 -9.37 -4.85
C LEU A 54 30.65 -9.38 -6.36
N ALA A 55 30.04 -8.45 -7.08
CA ALA A 55 30.35 -8.17 -8.48
C ALA A 55 31.32 -7.01 -8.58
N GLU A 56 32.38 -7.18 -9.38
CA GLU A 56 33.38 -6.16 -9.62
C GLU A 56 33.50 -5.87 -11.12
N ASP A 57 33.69 -4.61 -11.46
CA ASP A 57 34.04 -4.15 -12.79
C ASP A 57 35.34 -3.36 -12.71
N ASP A 58 36.37 -3.80 -13.47
CA ASP A 58 37.74 -3.28 -13.40
C ASP A 58 38.27 -3.18 -11.94
N GLY A 59 37.99 -4.20 -11.12
CA GLY A 59 38.40 -4.28 -9.72
C GLY A 59 37.64 -3.34 -8.77
N LYS A 60 36.56 -2.72 -9.23
CA LYS A 60 35.68 -1.87 -8.40
C LYS A 60 34.39 -2.60 -8.10
N PRO A 61 33.95 -2.67 -6.82
CA PRO A 61 32.67 -3.22 -6.46
C PRO A 61 31.51 -2.45 -7.09
N VAL A 62 30.63 -3.16 -7.82
CA VAL A 62 29.48 -2.58 -8.52
C VAL A 62 28.15 -3.24 -8.14
N GLY A 63 28.16 -4.28 -7.31
CA GLY A 63 26.94 -4.92 -6.83
C GLY A 63 27.23 -6.07 -5.89
N PHE A 64 26.22 -6.52 -5.18
CA PHE A 64 26.29 -7.68 -4.28
C PHE A 64 24.96 -8.44 -4.26
N VAL A 65 25.00 -9.67 -3.75
CA VAL A 65 23.82 -10.48 -3.43
C VAL A 65 24.08 -11.30 -2.18
N THR A 66 23.10 -11.32 -1.28
CA THR A 66 23.05 -12.21 -0.11
C THR A 66 22.07 -13.35 -0.35
N SER A 67 22.35 -14.51 0.23
CA SER A 67 21.44 -15.66 0.17
C SER A 67 21.54 -16.52 1.42
N TRP A 68 20.52 -17.34 1.64
CA TRP A 68 20.47 -18.31 2.75
C TRP A 68 20.04 -19.67 2.22
N LEU A 69 20.45 -20.69 2.91
CA LEU A 69 19.99 -22.05 2.70
C LEU A 69 19.59 -22.65 4.05
N GLU A 70 18.34 -23.03 4.18
CA GLU A 70 17.78 -23.75 5.31
C GLU A 70 17.21 -25.07 4.82
N ASP A 71 17.82 -26.18 5.21
CA ASP A 71 17.54 -27.51 4.67
C ASP A 71 17.64 -27.56 3.13
N HIS A 72 16.49 -27.58 2.45
CA HIS A 72 16.38 -27.62 0.99
C HIS A 72 15.78 -26.35 0.40
N PHE A 73 15.42 -25.39 1.24
CA PHE A 73 14.82 -24.12 0.84
C PHE A 73 15.85 -23.01 0.92
N ALA A 74 16.01 -22.32 -0.18
CA ALA A 74 16.95 -21.20 -0.25
C ALA A 74 16.19 -19.88 -0.43
N ARG A 75 16.81 -18.79 0.00
CA ARG A 75 16.28 -17.45 -0.19
C ARG A 75 17.38 -16.51 -0.66
N ILE A 76 17.07 -15.65 -1.62
CA ILE A 76 17.83 -14.42 -1.86
C ILE A 76 17.30 -13.37 -0.88
N GLY A 77 18.18 -12.73 -0.14
CA GLY A 77 17.89 -11.59 0.71
C GLY A 77 17.96 -10.30 -0.06
N ASP A 78 19.14 -9.75 -0.15
CA ASP A 78 19.38 -8.50 -0.83
C ASP A 78 20.14 -8.69 -2.13
N LEU A 79 19.69 -8.02 -3.17
CA LEU A 79 20.39 -7.89 -4.44
C LEU A 79 20.44 -6.40 -4.81
N TYR A 80 21.63 -5.87 -4.92
CA TYR A 80 21.85 -4.52 -5.38
C TYR A 80 22.91 -4.44 -6.46
N VAL A 81 22.67 -3.62 -7.46
CA VAL A 81 23.63 -3.26 -8.51
C VAL A 81 23.63 -1.75 -8.67
N ALA A 82 24.79 -1.13 -8.45
CA ALA A 82 24.98 0.30 -8.65
C ALA A 82 24.84 0.68 -10.13
N ASP A 83 24.50 1.94 -10.40
CA ASP A 83 24.23 2.44 -11.76
C ASP A 83 25.31 2.08 -12.79
N ALA A 84 26.57 2.09 -12.37
CA ALA A 84 27.70 1.72 -13.22
C ALA A 84 27.64 0.26 -13.73
N GLY A 85 27.00 -0.64 -12.97
CA GLY A 85 26.86 -2.07 -13.33
C GLY A 85 25.48 -2.41 -13.92
N ARG A 86 24.50 -1.49 -13.87
CA ARG A 86 23.14 -1.76 -14.35
C ARG A 86 23.08 -1.90 -15.87
N ARG A 87 22.12 -2.68 -16.35
CA ARG A 87 21.86 -2.96 -17.78
C ARG A 87 23.05 -3.59 -18.53
N GLN A 88 24.01 -4.15 -17.78
CA GLN A 88 25.16 -4.88 -18.31
C GLN A 88 25.10 -6.39 -18.00
N GLY A 89 23.96 -6.87 -17.49
CA GLY A 89 23.77 -8.27 -17.07
C GLY A 89 24.30 -8.59 -15.67
N THR A 90 24.83 -7.62 -14.92
CA THR A 90 25.43 -7.85 -13.60
C THR A 90 24.46 -8.49 -12.60
N GLY A 91 23.21 -8.00 -12.54
CA GLY A 91 22.18 -8.56 -11.65
C GLY A 91 21.85 -10.01 -12.00
N SER A 92 21.69 -10.32 -13.29
CA SER A 92 21.43 -11.69 -13.75
C SER A 92 22.59 -12.62 -13.41
N ALA A 93 23.82 -12.19 -13.65
CA ALA A 93 25.01 -12.98 -13.34
C ALA A 93 25.18 -13.23 -11.83
N LEU A 94 24.84 -12.25 -10.97
CA LEU A 94 24.81 -12.45 -9.51
C LEU A 94 23.78 -13.50 -9.12
N VAL A 95 22.54 -13.43 -9.66
CA VAL A 95 21.48 -14.42 -9.39
C VAL A 95 21.89 -15.81 -9.90
N ASP A 96 22.44 -15.92 -11.10
CA ASP A 96 22.91 -17.18 -11.66
C ASP A 96 23.99 -17.81 -10.77
N THR A 97 24.96 -17.00 -10.28
CA THR A 97 26.00 -17.47 -9.36
C THR A 97 25.40 -18.01 -8.05
N VAL A 98 24.41 -17.34 -7.49
CA VAL A 98 23.67 -17.80 -6.30
C VAL A 98 22.95 -19.12 -6.60
N ILE A 99 22.26 -19.22 -7.74
CA ILE A 99 21.54 -20.44 -8.14
C ILE A 99 22.51 -21.63 -8.24
N GLU A 100 23.67 -21.46 -8.88
CA GLU A 100 24.67 -22.50 -9.00
C GLU A 100 25.23 -22.92 -7.64
N ASN A 101 25.59 -21.96 -6.79
CA ASN A 101 26.07 -22.23 -5.43
C ASN A 101 25.04 -22.99 -4.60
N LEU A 102 23.81 -22.55 -4.60
CA LEU A 102 22.73 -23.16 -3.80
C LEU A 102 22.37 -24.56 -4.31
N ARG A 103 22.33 -24.77 -5.64
CA ARG A 103 22.13 -26.11 -6.23
C ARG A 103 23.24 -27.08 -5.83
N ALA A 104 24.49 -26.66 -5.86
CA ALA A 104 25.62 -27.48 -5.43
C ALA A 104 25.54 -27.87 -3.95
N ARG A 105 24.81 -27.08 -3.14
CA ARG A 105 24.57 -27.32 -1.71
C ARG A 105 23.25 -28.06 -1.43
N GLY A 106 22.52 -28.47 -2.48
CA GLY A 106 21.29 -29.31 -2.35
C GLY A 106 19.99 -28.53 -2.23
N ALA A 107 19.98 -27.24 -2.53
CA ALA A 107 18.73 -26.48 -2.62
C ALA A 107 17.82 -27.00 -3.74
N THR A 108 16.54 -27.14 -3.45
CA THR A 108 15.51 -27.57 -4.41
C THR A 108 14.61 -26.42 -4.83
N HIS A 109 14.48 -25.39 -3.99
CA HIS A 109 13.65 -24.22 -4.22
C HIS A 109 14.42 -22.97 -3.81
N LEU A 110 14.21 -21.89 -4.56
CA LEU A 110 14.78 -20.58 -4.28
C LEU A 110 13.66 -19.54 -4.24
N PHE A 111 13.52 -18.88 -3.11
CA PHE A 111 12.53 -17.85 -2.85
C PHE A 111 13.18 -16.46 -2.79
N LEU A 112 12.42 -15.44 -3.08
CA LEU A 112 12.78 -14.03 -2.84
C LEU A 112 11.52 -13.19 -2.68
N ASN A 113 11.68 -12.01 -2.10
CA ASN A 113 10.66 -10.97 -2.08
C ASN A 113 11.02 -9.93 -3.13
N ALA A 114 10.20 -9.80 -4.17
CA ALA A 114 10.37 -8.80 -5.21
C ALA A 114 9.40 -7.64 -4.98
N ASN A 115 9.89 -6.41 -5.09
CA ASN A 115 9.00 -5.27 -5.25
C ASN A 115 8.47 -5.20 -6.70
N LEU A 116 7.43 -4.40 -6.94
CA LEU A 116 6.81 -4.29 -8.26
C LEU A 116 7.78 -3.85 -9.36
N GLN A 117 8.81 -3.07 -9.03
CA GLN A 117 9.79 -2.58 -9.99
C GLN A 117 10.78 -3.66 -10.43
N SER A 118 11.08 -4.62 -9.54
CA SER A 118 12.01 -5.71 -9.81
C SER A 118 11.33 -7.00 -10.29
N LEU A 119 10.00 -7.08 -10.23
CA LEU A 119 9.24 -8.29 -10.61
C LEU A 119 9.58 -8.77 -12.02
N ALA A 120 9.51 -7.89 -13.02
CA ALA A 120 9.81 -8.25 -14.41
C ALA A 120 11.25 -8.75 -14.62
N PHE A 121 12.21 -8.28 -13.84
CA PHE A 121 13.59 -8.76 -13.86
C PHE A 121 13.64 -10.23 -13.39
N TYR A 122 13.00 -10.57 -12.30
CA TYR A 122 13.01 -11.94 -11.78
C TYR A 122 12.18 -12.90 -12.64
N GLU A 123 11.06 -12.44 -13.22
CA GLU A 123 10.29 -13.23 -14.18
C GLU A 123 11.12 -13.63 -15.41
N GLN A 124 11.96 -12.72 -15.94
CA GLN A 124 12.88 -13.02 -17.04
C GLN A 124 13.94 -14.08 -16.66
N LEU A 125 14.27 -14.21 -15.38
CA LEU A 125 15.17 -15.26 -14.86
C LEU A 125 14.43 -16.58 -14.55
N GLY A 126 13.11 -16.65 -14.82
CA GLY A 126 12.31 -17.85 -14.64
C GLY A 126 11.64 -17.98 -13.27
N PHE A 127 11.72 -16.97 -12.41
CA PHE A 127 10.93 -16.93 -11.19
C PHE A 127 9.44 -16.74 -11.51
N ARG A 128 8.60 -17.26 -10.66
CA ARG A 128 7.13 -17.15 -10.78
C ARG A 128 6.55 -16.69 -9.45
N GLU A 129 5.51 -15.88 -9.49
CA GLU A 129 4.74 -15.53 -8.30
C GLU A 129 4.08 -16.81 -7.75
N GLU A 130 4.39 -17.17 -6.51
CA GLU A 130 3.83 -18.32 -5.82
C GLU A 130 2.90 -17.90 -4.69
N SER A 131 3.20 -16.77 -4.03
CA SER A 131 2.42 -16.25 -2.91
C SER A 131 2.50 -14.73 -2.84
N ARG A 132 1.53 -14.13 -2.14
CA ARG A 132 1.55 -12.72 -1.80
C ARG A 132 1.86 -12.56 -0.32
N ASN A 133 2.81 -11.71 0.00
CA ASN A 133 3.07 -11.34 1.38
C ASN A 133 1.94 -10.43 1.88
N LEU A 134 1.30 -10.84 2.98
CA LEU A 134 0.34 -10.02 3.70
C LEU A 134 1.04 -9.53 4.96
N VAL A 135 1.02 -8.23 5.21
CA VAL A 135 1.58 -7.61 6.42
C VAL A 135 0.42 -7.22 7.32
N LEU A 136 0.43 -7.73 8.55
CA LEU A 136 -0.39 -7.23 9.64
C LEU A 136 0.56 -6.53 10.61
N PRO A 137 0.58 -5.19 10.68
CA PRO A 137 1.31 -4.49 11.72
C PRO A 137 0.72 -4.86 13.09
N LEU A 138 1.54 -5.38 14.01
CA LEU A 138 1.07 -5.81 15.33
C LEU A 138 1.09 -4.67 16.37
N ASP A 139 1.81 -3.62 16.08
CA ASP A 139 1.94 -2.40 16.89
C ASP A 139 1.00 -1.27 16.41
N LEU A 140 -0.08 -1.64 15.72
CA LEU A 140 -1.19 -0.71 15.38
C LEU A 140 -1.77 0.02 16.61
N GLN A 141 -1.44 -0.41 17.85
CA GLN A 141 -1.79 0.34 19.05
C GLN A 141 -1.18 1.75 19.09
N GLN A 142 -0.07 2.00 18.41
CA GLN A 142 0.49 3.35 18.28
C GLN A 142 -0.09 4.16 17.09
N MET A 143 -0.62 3.47 16.08
CA MET A 143 -1.32 4.12 14.96
C MET A 143 -2.84 4.23 15.18
N ALA A 144 -3.39 3.50 16.16
CA ALA A 144 -4.82 3.44 16.47
C ALA A 144 -5.26 4.36 17.61
N GLU A 145 -4.43 5.31 18.04
CA GLU A 145 -4.88 6.37 18.96
C GLU A 145 -5.63 7.45 18.15
N GLY A 146 -6.87 7.13 17.77
CA GLY A 146 -7.76 8.05 17.11
C GLY A 146 -9.02 7.33 16.63
N ARG A 147 -10.16 7.98 16.78
CA ARG A 147 -11.45 7.47 16.31
C ARG A 147 -11.48 7.50 14.79
N SER A 148 -11.91 6.39 14.19
CA SER A 148 -12.30 6.37 12.78
C SER A 148 -13.82 6.46 12.70
N PHE A 149 -14.32 7.12 11.67
CA PHE A 149 -15.75 7.12 11.34
C PHE A 149 -15.93 7.38 9.85
N GLY A 150 -17.08 6.95 9.32
CA GLY A 150 -17.36 7.16 7.92
C GLY A 150 -18.82 6.95 7.57
N SER A 151 -19.18 7.40 6.39
CA SER A 151 -20.52 7.29 5.83
C SER A 151 -20.45 6.85 4.37
N ILE A 152 -21.53 6.21 3.92
CA ILE A 152 -21.67 5.77 2.53
C ILE A 152 -22.86 6.50 1.94
N HIS A 153 -22.64 7.23 0.86
CA HIS A 153 -23.65 7.99 0.16
C HIS A 153 -23.97 7.32 -1.17
N VAL A 154 -25.20 6.88 -1.33
CA VAL A 154 -25.71 6.19 -2.54
C VAL A 154 -26.58 7.18 -3.31
N GLN A 155 -26.23 7.46 -4.56
CA GLN A 155 -26.99 8.38 -5.43
C GLN A 155 -28.24 7.67 -5.96
N SER A 156 -29.31 7.69 -5.18
CA SER A 156 -30.56 7.00 -5.48
C SER A 156 -31.71 7.56 -4.67
N ASP A 157 -32.94 7.49 -5.22
CA ASP A 157 -34.19 7.76 -4.53
C ASP A 157 -34.89 6.47 -4.04
N ASP A 158 -34.37 5.28 -4.41
CA ASP A 158 -34.93 3.99 -3.99
C ASP A 158 -34.36 3.54 -2.64
N LEU A 159 -34.89 4.16 -1.57
CA LEU A 159 -34.55 3.80 -0.19
C LEU A 159 -34.74 2.31 0.09
N GLY A 160 -35.83 1.70 -0.41
CA GLY A 160 -36.13 0.30 -0.14
C GLY A 160 -35.13 -0.67 -0.77
N ALA A 161 -34.55 -0.33 -1.92
CA ALA A 161 -33.49 -1.15 -2.51
C ALA A 161 -32.22 -1.10 -1.66
N ILE A 162 -31.86 0.09 -1.14
CA ILE A 162 -30.68 0.29 -0.31
C ILE A 162 -30.84 -0.42 1.03
N GLU A 163 -31.98 -0.28 1.72
CA GLU A 163 -32.28 -0.97 2.98
C GLU A 163 -32.17 -2.50 2.82
N ARG A 164 -32.76 -3.06 1.75
CA ARG A 164 -32.64 -4.50 1.46
C ARG A 164 -31.19 -4.93 1.22
N ALA A 165 -30.42 -4.14 0.51
CA ALA A 165 -29.00 -4.44 0.25
C ALA A 165 -28.18 -4.43 1.55
N VAL A 166 -28.38 -3.42 2.42
CA VAL A 166 -27.76 -3.34 3.75
C VAL A 166 -28.13 -4.54 4.61
N GLN A 167 -29.44 -4.85 4.75
CA GLN A 167 -29.93 -5.97 5.55
C GLN A 167 -29.40 -7.33 5.08
N GLN A 168 -29.16 -7.51 3.78
CA GLN A 168 -28.66 -8.77 3.24
C GLN A 168 -27.13 -8.90 3.38
N PHE A 169 -26.40 -7.80 3.37
CA PHE A 169 -24.94 -7.85 3.33
C PHE A 169 -24.28 -7.63 4.69
N VAL A 170 -24.75 -6.70 5.50
CA VAL A 170 -24.17 -6.38 6.81
C VAL A 170 -23.98 -7.61 7.71
N PRO A 171 -24.94 -8.56 7.80
CA PRO A 171 -24.73 -9.79 8.59
C PRO A 171 -23.55 -10.67 8.13
N ARG A 172 -23.02 -10.43 6.94
CA ARG A 172 -21.91 -11.18 6.36
C ARG A 172 -20.55 -10.47 6.52
N LEU A 173 -20.56 -9.28 7.11
CA LEU A 173 -19.35 -8.51 7.35
C LEU A 173 -18.46 -9.20 8.40
N PRO A 174 -17.12 -9.22 8.19
CA PRO A 174 -16.19 -9.73 9.19
C PRO A 174 -16.33 -8.94 10.50
N GLY A 175 -16.25 -9.64 11.63
CA GLY A 175 -16.33 -9.02 12.95
C GLY A 175 -17.74 -8.61 13.40
N GLY A 176 -18.75 -8.76 12.53
CA GLY A 176 -20.15 -8.40 12.81
C GLY A 176 -20.37 -6.89 12.98
N SER A 177 -21.59 -6.45 12.81
CA SER A 177 -22.02 -5.07 13.06
C SER A 177 -23.07 -5.05 14.16
N ARG A 178 -23.07 -4.01 15.00
CA ARG A 178 -24.08 -3.78 16.03
C ARG A 178 -25.36 -3.13 15.45
N GLY A 179 -25.25 -2.52 14.26
CA GLY A 179 -26.38 -1.92 13.58
C GLY A 179 -25.97 -1.02 12.42
N SER A 180 -26.94 -0.69 11.59
CA SER A 180 -26.82 0.22 10.47
C SER A 180 -27.99 1.18 10.45
N ASN A 181 -27.76 2.44 10.11
CA ASN A 181 -28.78 3.46 9.90
C ASN A 181 -28.79 3.85 8.41
N VAL A 182 -29.98 3.90 7.81
CA VAL A 182 -30.18 4.35 6.43
C VAL A 182 -31.10 5.58 6.47
N THR A 183 -30.61 6.70 5.95
CA THR A 183 -31.38 7.97 6.01
C THR A 183 -32.38 8.10 4.87
N GLN A 184 -33.35 9.01 5.03
CA GLN A 184 -34.17 9.41 3.91
C GLN A 184 -33.33 10.12 2.83
N PRO A 185 -33.72 10.01 1.55
CA PRO A 185 -33.02 10.71 0.48
C PRO A 185 -32.96 12.23 0.74
N HIS A 186 -31.74 12.78 0.63
CA HIS A 186 -31.52 14.22 0.72
C HIS A 186 -30.50 14.65 -0.37
N ASN A 187 -30.77 15.70 -1.11
CA ASN A 187 -29.96 16.18 -2.23
C ASN A 187 -29.61 15.10 -3.29
N GLY A 188 -30.49 14.10 -3.47
CA GLY A 188 -30.27 12.98 -4.40
C GLY A 188 -29.40 11.86 -3.84
N TRP A 189 -29.08 11.90 -2.55
CA TRP A 189 -28.28 10.89 -1.85
C TRP A 189 -29.05 10.24 -0.70
N VAL A 190 -28.89 8.94 -0.54
CA VAL A 190 -29.24 8.17 0.65
C VAL A 190 -27.95 7.86 1.39
N THR A 191 -27.89 8.20 2.67
CA THR A 191 -26.71 7.95 3.49
C THR A 191 -26.88 6.68 4.32
N VAL A 192 -25.85 5.86 4.37
CA VAL A 192 -25.76 4.64 5.17
C VAL A 192 -24.61 4.77 6.16
N TYR A 193 -24.90 4.56 7.44
CA TYR A 193 -23.94 4.44 8.52
C TYR A 193 -23.95 3.02 9.04
N ASP A 194 -22.79 2.47 9.38
CA ASP A 194 -22.70 1.13 9.93
C ASP A 194 -21.57 1.04 10.96
N ASP A 195 -21.85 0.45 12.13
CA ASP A 195 -20.90 0.30 13.23
C ASP A 195 -19.59 -0.41 12.83
N ALA A 196 -19.67 -1.43 12.00
CA ALA A 196 -18.47 -2.13 11.54
C ALA A 196 -17.63 -1.27 10.59
N SER A 197 -18.28 -0.39 9.82
CA SER A 197 -17.61 0.57 8.92
C SER A 197 -16.84 1.64 9.66
N ASP A 198 -17.28 2.05 10.85
CA ASP A 198 -16.57 3.02 11.70
C ASP A 198 -15.34 2.40 12.36
N ARG A 199 -15.40 1.11 12.68
CA ARG A 199 -14.30 0.41 13.33
C ARG A 199 -13.19 0.01 12.36
N GLU A 200 -13.54 -0.22 11.09
CA GLU A 200 -12.64 -0.81 10.12
C GLU A 200 -12.84 -0.16 8.74
N PRO A 201 -11.92 0.69 8.27
CA PRO A 201 -12.01 1.35 6.96
C PRO A 201 -12.16 0.38 5.76
N SER A 202 -11.61 -0.82 5.88
CA SER A 202 -11.76 -1.86 4.86
C SER A 202 -13.20 -2.35 4.74
N VAL A 203 -13.97 -2.35 5.82
CA VAL A 203 -15.39 -2.69 5.86
C VAL A 203 -16.24 -1.61 5.21
N LEU A 204 -15.93 -0.33 5.47
CA LEU A 204 -16.56 0.81 4.80
C LEU A 204 -16.48 0.68 3.28
N ARG A 205 -15.27 0.44 2.78
CA ARG A 205 -15.00 0.23 1.34
C ARG A 205 -15.78 -0.97 0.78
N ARG A 206 -15.80 -2.08 1.49
CA ARG A 206 -16.46 -3.31 1.07
C ARG A 206 -17.97 -3.16 1.01
N LEU A 207 -18.59 -2.53 2.01
CA LEU A 207 -20.02 -2.25 2.03
C LEU A 207 -20.41 -1.29 0.91
N ALA A 208 -19.62 -0.25 0.67
CA ALA A 208 -19.84 0.68 -0.43
C ALA A 208 -19.78 -0.01 -1.81
N THR A 209 -18.82 -0.92 -1.99
CA THR A 209 -18.70 -1.70 -3.24
C THR A 209 -19.94 -2.55 -3.48
N GLU A 210 -20.39 -3.26 -2.46
CA GLU A 210 -21.61 -4.10 -2.53
C GLU A 210 -22.87 -3.27 -2.82
N LEU A 211 -23.01 -2.11 -2.18
CA LEU A 211 -24.13 -1.21 -2.43
C LEU A 211 -24.11 -0.69 -3.88
N SER A 212 -22.95 -0.27 -4.38
CA SER A 212 -22.80 0.18 -5.77
C SER A 212 -23.08 -0.92 -6.78
N GLU A 213 -22.62 -2.15 -6.52
CA GLU A 213 -22.87 -3.30 -7.41
C GLU A 213 -24.34 -3.67 -7.46
N ARG A 214 -25.03 -3.76 -6.30
CA ARG A 214 -26.43 -4.18 -6.23
C ARG A 214 -27.42 -3.14 -6.74
N THR A 215 -27.14 -1.87 -6.49
CA THR A 215 -28.03 -0.79 -6.92
C THR A 215 -27.72 -0.28 -8.32
N GLY A 216 -26.51 -0.56 -8.84
CA GLY A 216 -26.01 0.06 -10.07
C GLY A 216 -25.73 1.57 -9.93
N ALA A 217 -25.90 2.12 -8.73
CA ALA A 217 -25.78 3.54 -8.46
C ALA A 217 -24.34 3.99 -8.30
N VAL A 218 -24.12 5.30 -8.45
CA VAL A 218 -22.91 5.96 -7.98
C VAL A 218 -22.89 5.94 -6.46
N VAL A 219 -21.78 5.56 -5.86
CA VAL A 219 -21.61 5.50 -4.40
C VAL A 219 -20.32 6.20 -4.01
N ILE A 220 -20.37 7.00 -2.96
CA ILE A 220 -19.19 7.58 -2.31
C ILE A 220 -19.15 7.05 -0.88
N ALA A 221 -18.08 6.35 -0.53
CA ALA A 221 -17.71 6.10 0.86
C ALA A 221 -16.68 7.15 1.25
N ILE A 222 -16.94 7.87 2.35
CA ILE A 222 -16.07 8.96 2.82
C ILE A 222 -15.97 8.92 4.34
N GLY A 223 -14.82 9.28 4.90
CA GLY A 223 -14.64 9.34 6.34
C GLY A 223 -13.27 9.81 6.78
N VAL A 224 -13.11 9.86 8.08
CA VAL A 224 -11.85 10.10 8.78
C VAL A 224 -11.30 8.78 9.30
N GLU A 225 -10.03 8.54 9.08
CA GLU A 225 -9.30 7.37 9.60
C GLU A 225 -8.32 7.84 10.69
N HIS A 226 -8.45 7.25 11.90
CA HIS A 226 -7.58 7.48 13.06
C HIS A 226 -7.47 8.95 13.50
N GLU A 227 -8.48 9.79 13.26
CA GLU A 227 -8.45 11.24 13.49
C GLU A 227 -7.30 11.97 12.77
N GLN A 228 -6.73 11.36 11.74
CA GLN A 228 -5.51 11.86 11.06
C GLN A 228 -5.69 12.12 9.58
N VAL A 229 -6.37 11.25 8.86
CA VAL A 229 -6.53 11.38 7.41
C VAL A 229 -7.96 11.28 6.97
N VAL A 230 -8.27 11.95 5.87
CA VAL A 230 -9.56 11.84 5.17
C VAL A 230 -9.37 10.95 3.96
N ARG A 231 -10.27 9.98 3.82
CA ARG A 231 -10.36 9.12 2.64
C ARG A 231 -11.73 9.24 2.00
N PHE A 232 -11.80 9.18 0.69
CA PHE A 232 -13.01 8.78 0.00
C PHE A 232 -12.72 7.74 -1.09
N VAL A 233 -13.75 6.93 -1.39
CA VAL A 233 -13.76 5.99 -2.51
C VAL A 233 -15.03 6.24 -3.31
N LEU A 234 -14.88 6.54 -4.59
CA LEU A 234 -15.98 6.78 -5.54
C LEU A 234 -16.15 5.53 -6.40
N LEU A 235 -17.38 5.03 -6.45
CA LEU A 235 -17.72 3.80 -7.17
C LEU A 235 -18.86 4.05 -8.18
N GLU A 236 -18.81 3.34 -9.28
CA GLU A 236 -19.83 3.26 -10.33
C GLU A 236 -20.06 1.80 -10.69
N ALA A 237 -21.28 1.28 -10.49
CA ALA A 237 -21.64 -0.12 -10.76
C ALA A 237 -20.65 -1.15 -10.17
N GLY A 238 -20.28 -0.99 -8.88
CA GLY A 238 -19.38 -1.85 -8.13
C GLY A 238 -17.88 -1.66 -8.44
N ARG A 239 -17.52 -0.77 -9.35
CA ARG A 239 -16.12 -0.50 -9.72
C ARG A 239 -15.63 0.80 -9.09
N ILE A 240 -14.46 0.76 -8.48
CA ILE A 240 -13.79 1.97 -8.02
C ILE A 240 -13.34 2.76 -9.25
N VAL A 241 -13.78 4.00 -9.36
CA VAL A 241 -13.48 4.90 -10.46
C VAL A 241 -12.61 6.08 -10.04
N ASP A 242 -12.56 6.35 -8.74
CA ASP A 242 -11.66 7.32 -8.13
C ASP A 242 -11.45 7.00 -6.65
N GLU A 243 -10.27 7.31 -6.13
CA GLU A 243 -9.93 7.13 -4.72
C GLU A 243 -9.07 8.30 -4.25
N TYR A 244 -9.30 8.76 -3.03
CA TYR A 244 -8.59 9.85 -2.42
C TYR A 244 -8.12 9.49 -1.02
N LEU A 245 -6.90 9.84 -0.70
CA LEU A 245 -6.34 9.84 0.65
C LEU A 245 -5.60 11.15 0.86
N SER A 246 -5.95 11.90 1.90
CA SER A 246 -5.42 13.24 2.14
C SER A 246 -3.89 13.28 2.31
N VAL A 247 -3.32 12.23 2.91
CA VAL A 247 -1.89 11.99 2.99
C VAL A 247 -1.62 10.60 2.41
N PRO A 248 -1.28 10.47 1.11
CA PRO A 248 -1.15 9.18 0.43
C PRO A 248 -0.19 8.20 1.11
N GLU A 249 0.89 8.69 1.68
CA GLU A 249 1.91 7.87 2.36
C GLU A 249 1.68 7.73 3.87
N HIS A 250 0.46 8.04 4.36
CA HIS A 250 0.12 7.91 5.79
C HIS A 250 0.37 6.50 6.34
N TYR A 251 0.08 5.46 5.55
CA TYR A 251 0.27 4.06 5.93
C TYR A 251 1.62 3.47 5.51
N GLY A 252 2.50 4.28 4.99
CA GLY A 252 3.83 3.91 4.53
C GLY A 252 4.14 4.44 3.13
N PRO A 253 5.40 4.35 2.72
CA PRO A 253 5.84 4.86 1.44
C PRO A 253 5.17 4.12 0.28
N LEU A 254 4.77 4.87 -0.74
CA LEU A 254 4.13 4.34 -1.95
C LEU A 254 5.00 4.59 -3.18
N PRO A 255 4.95 3.69 -4.18
CA PRO A 255 5.46 4.00 -5.51
C PRO A 255 4.85 5.30 -6.03
N PRO A 256 5.60 6.15 -6.75
CA PRO A 256 5.09 7.46 -7.21
C PRO A 256 3.78 7.40 -8.00
N GLY A 257 3.55 6.32 -8.76
CA GLY A 257 2.30 6.09 -9.48
C GLY A 257 1.11 5.82 -8.56
N ASP A 258 1.32 5.10 -7.48
CA ASP A 258 0.28 4.74 -6.51
C ASP A 258 -0.10 5.95 -5.64
N ALA A 259 0.88 6.79 -5.27
CA ALA A 259 0.60 8.05 -4.57
C ALA A 259 -0.25 9.00 -5.43
N ILE A 260 0.00 9.06 -6.74
CA ILE A 260 -0.82 9.83 -7.68
C ILE A 260 -2.24 9.26 -7.80
N ALA A 261 -2.38 7.93 -7.76
CA ALA A 261 -3.69 7.26 -7.84
C ALA A 261 -4.58 7.55 -6.62
N LEU A 262 -4.00 7.97 -5.49
CA LEU A 262 -4.70 8.41 -4.29
C LEU A 262 -4.99 9.93 -4.26
N ALA A 263 -4.70 10.64 -5.32
CA ALA A 263 -5.11 12.03 -5.49
C ALA A 263 -6.46 12.06 -6.23
N ALA A 264 -7.44 12.75 -5.63
CA ALA A 264 -8.76 12.88 -6.25
C ALA A 264 -8.68 13.37 -7.70
N ASN A 265 -9.47 12.78 -8.58
CA ASN A 265 -9.65 13.26 -9.94
C ASN A 265 -10.90 14.17 -10.04
N PRO A 266 -10.75 15.51 -10.03
CA PRO A 266 -11.89 16.42 -9.97
C PRO A 266 -12.85 16.27 -11.16
N ARG A 267 -12.36 15.81 -12.32
CA ARG A 267 -13.22 15.62 -13.50
C ARG A 267 -14.07 14.35 -13.37
N VAL A 268 -13.54 13.30 -12.80
CA VAL A 268 -14.28 12.05 -12.56
C VAL A 268 -15.35 12.30 -11.48
N VAL A 269 -14.97 12.92 -10.37
CA VAL A 269 -15.92 13.30 -9.32
C VAL A 269 -17.04 14.17 -9.87
N ALA A 270 -16.69 15.26 -10.59
CA ALA A 270 -17.67 16.17 -11.18
C ALA A 270 -18.65 15.48 -12.16
N ARG A 271 -18.13 14.58 -12.99
CA ARG A 271 -18.97 13.82 -13.94
C ARG A 271 -20.05 13.00 -13.26
N LEU A 272 -19.71 12.39 -12.13
CA LEU A 272 -20.61 11.45 -11.45
C LEU A 272 -21.52 12.11 -10.43
N THR A 273 -21.08 13.20 -9.80
CA THR A 273 -21.81 13.84 -8.71
C THR A 273 -22.48 15.14 -9.10
N GLY A 274 -22.09 15.73 -10.24
CA GLY A 274 -22.52 17.08 -10.63
C GLY A 274 -21.79 18.22 -9.92
N ALA A 275 -20.76 17.92 -9.13
CA ALA A 275 -19.95 18.90 -8.41
C ALA A 275 -19.16 19.83 -9.37
N ASP A 276 -18.76 21.01 -8.88
CA ASP A 276 -17.80 21.85 -9.61
C ASP A 276 -16.38 21.26 -9.49
N PRO A 277 -15.74 20.92 -10.62
CA PRO A 277 -14.38 20.36 -10.57
C PRO A 277 -13.34 21.32 -9.99
N ALA A 278 -13.57 22.62 -10.01
CA ALA A 278 -12.68 23.59 -9.38
C ALA A 278 -12.81 23.56 -7.84
N ALA A 279 -14.03 23.43 -7.34
CA ALA A 279 -14.31 23.26 -5.91
C ALA A 279 -13.71 21.94 -5.38
N VAL A 280 -13.94 20.83 -6.09
CA VAL A 280 -13.34 19.53 -5.73
C VAL A 280 -11.81 19.59 -5.69
N ARG A 281 -11.17 20.22 -6.69
CA ARG A 281 -9.71 20.38 -6.71
C ARG A 281 -9.20 21.21 -5.53
N ALA A 282 -9.94 22.23 -5.13
CA ALA A 282 -9.56 23.10 -4.02
C ALA A 282 -9.69 22.40 -2.66
N ALA A 283 -10.74 21.57 -2.49
CA ALA A 283 -11.01 20.86 -1.25
C ALA A 283 -10.18 19.56 -1.12
N ALA A 284 -10.19 18.68 -2.11
CA ALA A 284 -9.55 17.36 -2.05
C ALA A 284 -8.07 17.41 -2.48
N ARG A 285 -7.26 18.19 -1.77
CA ARG A 285 -5.80 18.28 -1.97
C ARG A 285 -5.09 17.17 -1.20
N THR A 286 -4.03 16.62 -1.78
CA THR A 286 -3.12 15.74 -1.07
C THR A 286 -1.93 16.51 -0.51
N ALA A 287 -1.31 16.00 0.55
CA ALA A 287 -0.10 16.56 1.16
C ALA A 287 0.88 15.44 1.51
N GLN A 288 2.11 15.80 1.85
CA GLN A 288 3.12 14.86 2.31
C GLN A 288 3.00 14.61 3.83
N SER A 289 2.44 15.56 4.57
CA SER A 289 2.25 15.47 6.01
C SER A 289 0.91 16.08 6.45
N HIS A 290 0.41 15.64 7.61
CA HIS A 290 -0.85 16.14 8.19
C HIS A 290 -0.85 17.64 8.46
N GLY A 291 0.31 18.21 8.84
CA GLY A 291 0.44 19.64 9.15
C GLY A 291 0.28 20.59 7.98
N GLU A 292 0.23 20.08 6.74
CA GLU A 292 0.05 20.87 5.53
C GLU A 292 -1.43 21.03 5.12
N LEU A 293 -2.33 20.32 5.81
CA LEU A 293 -3.77 20.31 5.55
C LEU A 293 -4.55 20.85 6.76
N PRO A 294 -5.82 21.26 6.56
CA PRO A 294 -6.71 21.52 7.68
C PRO A 294 -6.89 20.27 8.58
N PRO A 295 -7.35 20.46 9.82
CA PRO A 295 -7.78 19.31 10.64
C PRO A 295 -8.71 18.38 9.87
N PRO A 296 -8.64 17.04 10.10
CA PRO A 296 -9.38 16.06 9.29
C PRO A 296 -10.91 16.32 9.23
N ASP A 297 -11.52 16.72 10.33
CA ASP A 297 -12.95 17.03 10.35
C ASP A 297 -13.30 18.26 9.48
N GLU A 298 -12.45 19.28 9.50
CA GLU A 298 -12.63 20.46 8.66
C GLU A 298 -12.38 20.14 7.18
N LEU A 299 -11.36 19.33 6.89
CA LEU A 299 -11.05 18.85 5.53
C LEU A 299 -12.20 17.99 4.98
N LEU A 300 -12.75 17.08 5.80
CA LEU A 300 -13.89 16.26 5.46
C LEU A 300 -15.11 17.14 5.11
N ALA A 301 -15.42 18.14 5.94
CA ALA A 301 -16.52 19.07 5.70
C ALA A 301 -16.33 19.88 4.41
N GLN A 302 -15.10 20.31 4.10
CA GLN A 302 -14.80 21.02 2.85
C GLN A 302 -15.02 20.12 1.62
N ILE A 303 -14.59 18.86 1.69
CA ILE A 303 -14.76 17.90 0.60
C ILE A 303 -16.24 17.55 0.43
N ALA A 304 -16.94 17.28 1.51
CA ALA A 304 -18.38 16.98 1.51
C ALA A 304 -19.18 18.13 0.88
N ALA A 305 -18.94 19.37 1.29
CA ALA A 305 -19.56 20.55 0.72
C ALA A 305 -19.28 20.72 -0.78
N ALA A 306 -18.04 20.45 -1.22
CA ALA A 306 -17.66 20.54 -2.62
C ALA A 306 -18.35 19.49 -3.51
N ILE A 307 -18.72 18.34 -2.94
CA ILE A 307 -19.40 17.23 -3.63
C ILE A 307 -20.92 17.32 -3.48
N GLY A 308 -21.42 18.06 -2.49
CA GLY A 308 -22.85 18.18 -2.18
C GLY A 308 -23.37 17.03 -1.30
N LEU A 309 -22.52 16.52 -0.39
CA LEU A 309 -22.87 15.49 0.59
C LEU A 309 -23.23 16.13 1.93
N ASP A 310 -24.25 15.57 2.59
CA ASP A 310 -24.65 15.93 3.95
C ASP A 310 -24.51 14.73 4.89
N GLY A 311 -24.28 14.97 6.20
CA GLY A 311 -24.19 13.91 7.20
C GLY A 311 -22.86 13.16 7.16
N THR A 312 -21.77 13.82 6.76
CA THR A 312 -20.43 13.22 6.75
C THR A 312 -19.67 13.45 8.05
N GLU A 313 -20.18 14.31 8.93
CA GLU A 313 -19.55 14.77 10.17
C GLU A 313 -19.55 13.76 11.32
N HIS A 314 -20.26 12.66 11.15
CA HIS A 314 -20.34 11.59 12.15
C HIS A 314 -20.43 10.21 11.46
N GLY A 315 -20.17 9.16 12.24
CA GLY A 315 -20.41 7.78 11.83
C GLY A 315 -21.72 7.24 12.38
N TRP A 316 -21.78 5.92 12.59
CA TRP A 316 -22.92 5.26 13.18
C TRP A 316 -23.14 5.70 14.63
N GLU A 317 -24.32 6.19 14.91
CA GLU A 317 -24.79 6.48 16.25
C GLU A 317 -25.75 5.38 16.65
N GLY A 318 -25.36 4.57 17.65
CA GLY A 318 -26.21 3.51 18.20
C GLY A 318 -27.53 4.06 18.74
N GLU A 319 -28.62 3.26 18.69
CA GLU A 319 -29.85 3.53 19.39
C GLU A 319 -29.68 3.47 20.91
#